data_b5e756599dac5a5c5cc58a25b94fc19a
#
_entry.id   b5e756599dac5a5c5cc58a25b94fc19a
#
_cell.length_a   1.000
_cell.length_b   1.000
_cell.length_c   1.000
_cell.angle_alpha   90.00
_cell.angle_beta   90.00
_cell.angle_gamma   90.00
#
_symmetry.space_group_name_H-M   'P 1'
#
loop_
_entity.id
_entity.type
_entity.pdbx_description
1 polymer ?
#
loop_
_entity_poly.entity_id
_entity_poly.type
_entity_poly.pdbx_seq_one_letter_code
_entity_poly.pdbx_strand_id
1 'polypeptide(L)'
;PGTGALQGRARKMSGLDDVIDVNKNGERFVKEDARRDEFVAAIKKQPDAICYDINDSSIVKPLNSFNEDVETLVKIGRIYKADTLADLAKQLGMPADKLEATVAEFNKMVEAKNDPKFGRKLFDRQIIKPPFYATPRAPSIHHTMGGLMISPNAQVLDKNGKPIPGLFAAGEVTGGIHGSNRLGGNA
;
A
#
# COMPACT_ATOMS: atom_id res chain seq x y z
N PRO A 1 7.75 -2.98 14.59
CA PRO A 1 8.27 -1.81 13.93
C PRO A 1 7.51 -1.62 12.62
N GLY A 2 6.91 -0.45 12.45
CA GLY A 2 6.11 -0.15 11.27
C GLY A 2 6.92 -0.35 10.01
N THR A 3 6.38 -1.13 9.11
CA THR A 3 7.05 -1.48 7.86
C THR A 3 6.50 -0.68 6.68
N GLY A 4 5.46 0.09 6.88
CA GLY A 4 4.73 0.82 5.85
C GLY A 4 5.57 1.62 4.88
N ALA A 5 5.52 2.94 4.97
CA ALA A 5 6.24 3.84 4.07
C ALA A 5 7.78 3.73 4.17
N LEU A 6 8.29 3.16 5.26
CA LEU A 6 9.74 3.01 5.50
C LEU A 6 10.36 1.82 4.76
N GLN A 7 9.55 0.99 4.14
CA GLN A 7 10.04 -0.14 3.35
C GLN A 7 10.03 0.23 1.89
N GLY A 8 11.13 -0.01 1.22
CA GLY A 8 11.23 0.19 -0.22
C GLY A 8 10.14 -0.61 -0.94
N ARG A 9 9.79 -0.17 -2.14
CA ARG A 9 8.93 -0.93 -3.05
C ARG A 9 9.79 -1.49 -4.17
N ALA A 10 9.52 -2.71 -4.57
CA ALA A 10 10.22 -3.31 -5.70
C ALA A 10 9.90 -2.61 -7.03
N ARG A 11 8.73 -2.00 -7.14
CA ARG A 11 8.24 -1.38 -8.37
C ARG A 11 8.12 0.13 -8.31
N LYS A 12 8.05 0.77 -9.46
CA LYS A 12 7.67 2.18 -9.60
C LYS A 12 6.18 2.34 -9.27
N MET A 13 5.81 3.34 -8.47
CA MET A 13 4.41 3.64 -8.13
C MET A 13 3.65 4.17 -9.34
N SER A 14 3.25 3.31 -10.25
CA SER A 14 2.48 3.73 -11.43
C SER A 14 1.09 3.09 -11.56
N GLY A 15 0.68 2.28 -10.60
CA GLY A 15 -0.62 1.63 -10.66
C GLY A 15 -0.76 0.54 -9.60
N LEU A 16 -1.99 0.10 -9.42
CA LEU A 16 -2.38 -1.03 -8.58
C LEU A 16 -2.82 -2.21 -9.45
N ASP A 17 -2.66 -2.07 -10.77
CA ASP A 17 -3.30 -2.91 -11.78
C ASP A 17 -2.56 -4.22 -12.00
N ASP A 18 -1.30 -4.26 -11.59
CA ASP A 18 -0.32 -5.30 -11.88
C ASP A 18 0.25 -5.98 -10.63
N VAL A 19 -0.40 -5.83 -9.49
CA VAL A 19 0.03 -6.43 -8.22
C VAL A 19 -1.16 -6.97 -7.45
N ILE A 20 -0.89 -7.86 -6.51
CA ILE A 20 -1.83 -8.29 -5.48
C ILE A 20 -1.25 -8.06 -4.10
N ASP A 21 -2.11 -7.80 -3.13
CA ASP A 21 -1.75 -7.76 -1.73
C ASP A 21 -2.28 -9.02 -1.02
N VAL A 22 -1.37 -9.81 -0.47
CA VAL A 22 -1.71 -11.03 0.28
C VAL A 22 -1.38 -10.88 1.76
N ASN A 23 -2.14 -11.56 2.61
CA ASN A 23 -1.86 -11.67 4.03
C ASN A 23 -0.79 -12.74 4.31
N LYS A 24 -0.47 -13.00 5.58
CA LYS A 24 0.49 -14.04 6.00
C LYS A 24 0.07 -15.47 5.62
N ASN A 25 -1.20 -15.68 5.31
CA ASN A 25 -1.70 -16.99 4.85
C ASN A 25 -1.58 -17.17 3.33
N GLY A 26 -1.00 -16.21 2.61
CA GLY A 26 -0.90 -16.23 1.15
C GLY A 26 -2.21 -15.92 0.43
N GLU A 27 -3.18 -15.28 1.09
CA GLU A 27 -4.52 -15.03 0.57
C GLU A 27 -4.79 -13.55 0.38
N ARG A 28 -5.45 -13.17 -0.73
CA ARG A 28 -6.01 -11.83 -0.91
C ARG A 28 -7.14 -11.59 0.09
N PHE A 29 -7.28 -10.38 0.57
CA PHE A 29 -8.23 -10.02 1.63
C PHE A 29 -9.04 -8.76 1.32
N VAL A 30 -8.73 -8.05 0.25
CA VAL A 30 -9.40 -6.82 -0.20
C VAL A 30 -9.10 -6.60 -1.69
N LYS A 31 -9.88 -5.77 -2.36
CA LYS A 31 -9.51 -5.26 -3.69
C LYS A 31 -8.38 -4.24 -3.55
N GLU A 32 -7.35 -4.38 -4.36
CA GLU A 32 -6.16 -3.54 -4.28
C GLU A 32 -6.39 -2.11 -4.77
N ASP A 33 -7.44 -1.89 -5.57
CA ASP A 33 -7.92 -0.59 -6.02
C ASP A 33 -8.95 0.07 -5.06
N ALA A 34 -9.08 -0.44 -3.82
CA ALA A 34 -9.89 0.16 -2.78
C ALA A 34 -9.35 1.54 -2.36
N ARG A 35 -10.24 2.36 -1.80
CA ARG A 35 -9.84 3.60 -1.13
C ARG A 35 -8.84 3.29 -0.02
N ARG A 36 -7.93 4.23 0.26
CA ARG A 36 -6.86 4.02 1.25
C ARG A 36 -7.36 3.66 2.64
N ASP A 37 -8.41 4.32 3.09
CA ASP A 37 -9.03 4.07 4.40
C ASP A 37 -9.63 2.66 4.48
N GLU A 38 -10.32 2.20 3.43
CA GLU A 38 -10.84 0.84 3.32
C GLU A 38 -9.71 -0.19 3.29
N PHE A 39 -8.68 0.06 2.48
CA PHE A 39 -7.51 -0.81 2.37
C PHE A 39 -6.76 -0.93 3.70
N VAL A 40 -6.51 0.21 4.39
CA VAL A 40 -5.86 0.21 5.71
C VAL A 40 -6.72 -0.49 6.76
N ALA A 41 -8.05 -0.28 6.76
CA ALA A 41 -8.95 -0.98 7.65
C ALA A 41 -8.93 -2.50 7.42
N ALA A 42 -8.79 -2.94 6.15
CA ALA A 42 -8.67 -4.35 5.82
C ALA A 42 -7.32 -4.94 6.28
N ILE A 43 -6.19 -4.23 6.09
CA ILE A 43 -4.87 -4.68 6.59
C ILE A 43 -4.89 -4.85 8.12
N LYS A 44 -5.50 -3.90 8.86
CA LYS A 44 -5.58 -3.97 10.33
C LYS A 44 -6.30 -5.22 10.86
N LYS A 45 -7.11 -5.88 10.03
CA LYS A 45 -7.81 -7.13 10.36
C LYS A 45 -6.98 -8.37 10.03
N GLN A 46 -5.86 -8.23 9.33
CA GLN A 46 -4.99 -9.36 8.98
C GLN A 46 -4.03 -9.70 10.13
N PRO A 47 -3.46 -10.91 10.16
CA PRO A 47 -2.45 -11.29 11.15
C PRO A 47 -1.33 -10.26 11.20
N ASP A 48 -1.00 -9.78 12.41
CA ASP A 48 0.01 -8.76 12.71
C ASP A 48 -0.19 -7.42 11.98
N ALA A 49 -1.36 -7.17 11.39
CA ALA A 49 -1.66 -6.01 10.54
C ALA A 49 -0.60 -5.80 9.44
N ILE A 50 -0.16 -6.90 8.80
CA ILE A 50 0.82 -6.91 7.72
C ILE A 50 0.21 -7.55 6.48
N CYS A 51 0.55 -7.04 5.31
CA CYS A 51 0.36 -7.69 4.02
C CYS A 51 1.65 -7.64 3.20
N TYR A 52 1.66 -8.36 2.09
CA TYR A 52 2.75 -8.41 1.15
C TYR A 52 2.24 -8.06 -0.25
N ASP A 53 2.84 -7.03 -0.83
CA ASP A 53 2.65 -6.65 -2.24
C ASP A 53 3.44 -7.65 -3.10
N ILE A 54 2.75 -8.50 -3.85
CA ILE A 54 3.34 -9.53 -4.71
C ILE A 54 3.33 -9.06 -6.15
N ASN A 55 4.47 -9.18 -6.81
CA ASN A 55 4.64 -8.83 -8.21
C ASN A 55 5.75 -9.67 -8.87
N ASP A 56 6.01 -9.43 -10.15
CA ASP A 56 7.04 -10.12 -10.90
C ASP A 56 8.03 -9.17 -11.58
N SER A 57 9.03 -9.73 -12.24
CA SER A 57 10.12 -8.99 -12.88
C SER A 57 9.68 -8.05 -14.01
N SER A 58 8.47 -8.21 -14.55
CA SER A 58 7.99 -7.41 -15.68
C SER A 58 7.78 -5.93 -15.34
N ILE A 59 7.55 -5.63 -14.05
CA ILE A 59 7.29 -4.27 -13.55
C ILE A 59 8.39 -3.73 -12.65
N VAL A 60 9.30 -4.57 -12.21
CA VAL A 60 10.41 -4.17 -11.33
C VAL A 60 11.47 -3.41 -12.14
N LYS A 61 11.90 -2.28 -11.63
CA LYS A 61 12.98 -1.47 -12.19
C LYS A 61 14.21 -1.54 -11.29
N PRO A 62 15.41 -1.28 -11.80
CA PRO A 62 16.62 -1.23 -10.97
C PRO A 62 16.48 -0.25 -9.79
N LEU A 63 15.85 0.89 -10.03
CA LEU A 63 15.48 1.86 -8.98
C LEU A 63 13.98 1.86 -8.78
N ASN A 64 13.57 1.85 -7.51
CA ASN A 64 12.16 1.96 -7.14
C ASN A 64 11.63 3.40 -7.26
N SER A 65 10.38 3.65 -6.86
CA SER A 65 9.76 4.98 -6.91
C SER A 65 10.39 6.01 -5.96
N PHE A 66 11.23 5.59 -5.04
CA PHE A 66 11.98 6.45 -4.11
C PHE A 66 13.44 6.63 -4.53
N ASN A 67 13.79 6.20 -5.74
CA ASN A 67 15.16 6.22 -6.28
C ASN A 67 16.14 5.34 -5.47
N GLU A 68 15.64 4.28 -4.82
CA GLU A 68 16.44 3.30 -4.09
C GLU A 68 16.74 2.09 -4.98
N ASP A 69 17.95 1.56 -4.90
CA ASP A 69 18.36 0.37 -5.64
C ASP A 69 17.68 -0.89 -5.10
N VAL A 70 16.89 -1.56 -5.95
CA VAL A 70 16.08 -2.72 -5.58
C VAL A 70 16.93 -3.90 -5.12
N GLU A 71 18.07 -4.17 -5.77
CA GLU A 71 18.95 -5.27 -5.36
C GLU A 71 19.59 -5.02 -3.99
N THR A 72 19.88 -3.76 -3.66
CA THR A 72 20.32 -3.38 -2.32
C THR A 72 19.21 -3.63 -1.29
N LEU A 73 17.95 -3.26 -1.62
CA LEU A 73 16.80 -3.52 -0.73
C LEU A 73 16.56 -5.02 -0.52
N VAL A 74 16.80 -5.84 -1.53
CA VAL A 74 16.76 -7.31 -1.41
C VAL A 74 17.85 -7.80 -0.47
N LYS A 75 19.10 -7.35 -0.65
CA LYS A 75 20.24 -7.76 0.20
C LYS A 75 20.04 -7.44 1.68
N ILE A 76 19.41 -6.31 1.99
CA ILE A 76 19.13 -5.91 3.38
C ILE A 76 17.77 -6.41 3.91
N GLY A 77 17.08 -7.28 3.16
CA GLY A 77 15.83 -7.93 3.60
C GLY A 77 14.60 -7.03 3.65
N ARG A 78 14.60 -5.91 2.92
CA ARG A 78 13.41 -5.03 2.78
C ARG A 78 12.48 -5.45 1.65
N ILE A 79 13.00 -6.16 0.67
CA ILE A 79 12.28 -6.78 -0.43
C ILE A 79 12.70 -8.24 -0.47
N TYR A 80 11.78 -9.13 -0.69
CA TYR A 80 12.03 -10.55 -0.91
C TYR A 80 12.03 -10.83 -2.42
N LYS A 81 12.90 -11.73 -2.87
CA LYS A 81 13.06 -12.09 -4.27
C LYS A 81 13.30 -13.58 -4.39
N ALA A 82 12.59 -14.26 -5.30
CA ALA A 82 12.78 -15.68 -5.58
C ALA A 82 12.39 -16.01 -7.03
N ASP A 83 12.96 -17.11 -7.55
CA ASP A 83 12.67 -17.56 -8.92
C ASP A 83 11.36 -18.33 -9.00
N THR A 84 10.82 -18.79 -7.88
CA THR A 84 9.50 -19.46 -7.80
C THR A 84 8.63 -18.82 -6.73
N LEU A 85 7.30 -18.93 -6.88
CA LEU A 85 6.36 -18.50 -5.85
C LEU A 85 6.48 -19.34 -4.59
N ALA A 86 6.80 -20.64 -4.73
CA ALA A 86 7.02 -21.52 -3.59
C ALA A 86 8.22 -21.09 -2.73
N ASP A 87 9.34 -20.74 -3.37
CA ASP A 87 10.52 -20.23 -2.65
C ASP A 87 10.25 -18.86 -2.03
N LEU A 88 9.49 -18.00 -2.73
CA LEU A 88 9.07 -16.72 -2.19
C LEU A 88 8.21 -16.90 -0.94
N ALA A 89 7.21 -17.78 -1.00
CA ALA A 89 6.36 -18.12 0.14
C ALA A 89 7.16 -18.66 1.33
N LYS A 90 8.14 -19.54 1.06
CA LYS A 90 9.06 -20.06 2.09
C LYS A 90 9.86 -18.95 2.79
N GLN A 91 10.38 -17.98 2.03
CA GLN A 91 11.08 -16.82 2.60
C GLN A 91 10.17 -15.97 3.50
N LEU A 92 8.88 -15.89 3.17
CA LEU A 92 7.87 -15.11 3.89
C LEU A 92 7.24 -15.88 5.06
N GLY A 93 7.52 -17.16 5.19
CA GLY A 93 6.91 -18.03 6.21
C GLY A 93 5.42 -18.27 5.99
N MET A 94 4.94 -18.28 4.73
CA MET A 94 3.54 -18.52 4.39
C MET A 94 3.38 -19.84 3.62
N PRO A 95 2.17 -20.45 3.58
CA PRO A 95 1.91 -21.68 2.83
C PRO A 95 2.12 -21.46 1.33
N ALA A 96 2.99 -22.26 0.70
CA ALA A 96 3.35 -22.12 -0.71
C ALA A 96 2.15 -22.40 -1.63
N ASP A 97 1.42 -23.47 -1.34
CA ASP A 97 0.20 -23.87 -2.07
C ASP A 97 -0.86 -22.76 -2.10
N LYS A 98 -0.98 -22.01 -1.02
CA LYS A 98 -1.91 -20.88 -0.91
C LYS A 98 -1.48 -19.70 -1.77
N LEU A 99 -0.20 -19.32 -1.69
CA LEU A 99 0.32 -18.21 -2.51
C LEU A 99 0.21 -18.54 -4.00
N GLU A 100 0.60 -19.76 -4.40
CA GLU A 100 0.50 -20.22 -5.79
C GLU A 100 -0.94 -20.22 -6.30
N ALA A 101 -1.88 -20.75 -5.49
CA ALA A 101 -3.30 -20.74 -5.83
C ALA A 101 -3.86 -19.31 -5.96
N THR A 102 -3.46 -18.42 -5.06
CA THR A 102 -3.89 -17.01 -5.07
C THR A 102 -3.39 -16.28 -6.33
N VAL A 103 -2.13 -16.48 -6.72
CA VAL A 103 -1.57 -15.89 -7.95
C VAL A 103 -2.23 -16.49 -9.19
N ALA A 104 -2.46 -17.81 -9.22
CA ALA A 104 -3.17 -18.46 -10.32
C ALA A 104 -4.61 -17.96 -10.48
N GLU A 105 -5.33 -17.76 -9.37
CA GLU A 105 -6.67 -17.17 -9.36
C GLU A 105 -6.63 -15.74 -9.90
N PHE A 106 -5.70 -14.90 -9.41
CA PHE A 106 -5.51 -13.54 -9.89
C PHE A 106 -5.24 -13.50 -11.41
N ASN A 107 -4.38 -14.36 -11.91
CA ASN A 107 -4.06 -14.41 -13.33
C ASN A 107 -5.30 -14.73 -14.19
N LYS A 108 -6.19 -15.61 -13.72
CA LYS A 108 -7.50 -15.85 -14.36
C LYS A 108 -8.41 -14.62 -14.31
N MET A 109 -8.41 -13.88 -13.21
CA MET A 109 -9.17 -12.62 -13.09
C MET A 109 -8.68 -11.57 -14.09
N VAL A 110 -7.36 -11.48 -14.32
CA VAL A 110 -6.78 -10.56 -15.33
C VAL A 110 -7.29 -10.92 -16.73
N GLU A 111 -7.31 -12.19 -17.09
CA GLU A 111 -7.85 -12.66 -18.38
C GLU A 111 -9.35 -12.36 -18.53
N ALA A 112 -10.12 -12.65 -17.48
CA ALA A 112 -11.57 -12.45 -17.47
C ALA A 112 -11.98 -10.97 -17.29
N LYS A 113 -11.04 -10.08 -16.91
CA LYS A 113 -11.32 -8.68 -16.51
C LYS A 113 -12.40 -8.59 -15.45
N ASN A 114 -12.44 -9.56 -14.53
CA ASN A 114 -13.46 -9.68 -13.50
C ASN A 114 -12.90 -10.27 -12.20
N ASP A 115 -13.20 -9.64 -11.08
CA ASP A 115 -12.91 -10.13 -9.72
C ASP A 115 -14.23 -10.39 -8.98
N PRO A 116 -14.72 -11.63 -8.98
CA PRO A 116 -15.99 -11.95 -8.32
C PRO A 116 -15.91 -11.91 -6.79
N LYS A 117 -14.71 -11.97 -6.21
CA LYS A 117 -14.51 -12.05 -4.76
C LYS A 117 -14.49 -10.69 -4.08
N PHE A 118 -13.79 -9.72 -4.65
CA PHE A 118 -13.60 -8.40 -4.04
C PHE A 118 -14.09 -7.25 -4.93
N GLY A 119 -14.36 -7.52 -6.21
CA GLY A 119 -14.88 -6.52 -7.15
C GLY A 119 -13.82 -5.52 -7.62
N ARG A 120 -12.55 -5.92 -7.70
CA ARG A 120 -11.48 -5.14 -8.32
C ARG A 120 -11.85 -4.79 -9.75
N LYS A 121 -11.52 -3.59 -10.19
CA LYS A 121 -11.85 -3.07 -11.53
C LYS A 121 -10.62 -2.87 -12.42
N LEU A 122 -9.44 -2.71 -11.82
CA LEU A 122 -8.22 -2.40 -12.55
C LEU A 122 -7.38 -3.66 -12.74
N PHE A 123 -7.16 -4.03 -14.00
CA PHE A 123 -6.38 -5.20 -14.41
C PHE A 123 -5.47 -4.81 -15.56
N ASP A 124 -4.14 -4.89 -15.40
CA ASP A 124 -3.18 -4.62 -16.45
C ASP A 124 -2.52 -5.91 -16.94
N ARG A 125 -1.88 -6.64 -16.06
CA ARG A 125 -1.11 -7.83 -16.44
C ARG A 125 -1.16 -8.93 -15.39
N GLN A 126 -0.83 -10.15 -15.83
CA GLN A 126 -0.63 -11.31 -14.99
C GLN A 126 0.71 -11.24 -14.25
N ILE A 127 0.83 -12.00 -13.17
CA ILE A 127 2.07 -12.25 -12.41
C ILE A 127 2.60 -13.62 -12.85
N ILE A 128 3.50 -13.66 -13.84
CA ILE A 128 3.96 -14.90 -14.48
C ILE A 128 5.46 -14.94 -14.76
N LYS A 129 6.16 -13.82 -14.70
CA LYS A 129 7.56 -13.71 -15.16
C LYS A 129 8.56 -13.67 -14.00
N PRO A 130 9.28 -14.77 -13.72
CA PRO A 130 10.29 -14.76 -12.67
C PRO A 130 11.43 -13.76 -12.95
N PRO A 131 12.18 -13.32 -11.93
CA PRO A 131 11.92 -13.59 -10.53
C PRO A 131 10.69 -12.86 -10.01
N PHE A 132 10.09 -13.46 -8.95
CA PHE A 132 8.98 -12.87 -8.20
C PHE A 132 9.49 -12.07 -7.02
N TYR A 133 8.73 -11.04 -6.64
CA TYR A 133 9.09 -10.13 -5.57
C TYR A 133 7.95 -10.00 -4.56
N ALA A 134 8.31 -9.81 -3.31
CA ALA A 134 7.36 -9.47 -2.26
C ALA A 134 7.88 -8.29 -1.44
N THR A 135 7.01 -7.30 -1.22
CA THR A 135 7.32 -6.15 -0.37
C THR A 135 6.36 -6.12 0.81
N PRO A 136 6.85 -6.27 2.06
CA PRO A 136 6.00 -6.21 3.24
C PRO A 136 5.45 -4.80 3.43
N ARG A 137 4.20 -4.71 3.83
CA ARG A 137 3.47 -3.47 4.05
C ARG A 137 2.67 -3.53 5.35
N ALA A 138 2.66 -2.42 6.07
CA ALA A 138 1.82 -2.22 7.25
C ALA A 138 1.25 -0.79 7.23
N PRO A 139 0.13 -0.54 7.93
CA PRO A 139 -0.39 0.80 8.10
C PRO A 139 0.65 1.72 8.76
N SER A 140 0.75 2.94 8.25
CA SER A 140 1.58 3.99 8.86
C SER A 140 0.83 5.32 8.81
N ILE A 141 1.11 6.17 9.80
CA ILE A 141 0.61 7.53 9.80
C ILE A 141 1.54 8.36 8.91
N HIS A 142 0.97 8.93 7.86
CA HIS A 142 1.69 9.77 6.90
C HIS A 142 1.24 11.23 6.96
N HIS A 143 0.00 11.46 7.42
CA HIS A 143 -0.65 12.76 7.43
C HIS A 143 -1.75 12.76 8.49
N THR A 144 -1.96 13.91 9.15
CA THR A 144 -3.09 14.11 10.04
C THR A 144 -4.26 14.74 9.28
N MET A 145 -5.48 14.22 9.49
CA MET A 145 -6.68 14.75 8.84
C MET A 145 -7.31 15.87 9.68
N GLY A 146 -7.21 15.75 10.99
CA GLY A 146 -7.61 16.78 11.96
C GLY A 146 -6.48 17.76 12.24
N GLY A 147 -6.82 18.87 12.87
CA GLY A 147 -5.87 19.92 13.24
C GLY A 147 -6.57 21.15 13.79
N LEU A 148 -5.87 22.27 13.83
CA LEU A 148 -6.41 23.53 14.29
C LEU A 148 -7.50 24.03 13.34
N MET A 149 -8.58 24.52 13.91
CA MET A 149 -9.59 25.29 13.14
C MET A 149 -9.07 26.68 12.87
N ILE A 150 -9.23 27.15 11.65
CA ILE A 150 -8.80 28.50 11.25
C ILE A 150 -9.93 29.28 10.57
N SER A 151 -9.87 30.60 10.68
CA SER A 151 -10.71 31.52 9.91
C SER A 151 -10.19 31.64 8.47
N PRO A 152 -10.97 32.26 7.53
CA PRO A 152 -10.47 32.58 6.19
C PRO A 152 -9.20 33.46 6.17
N ASN A 153 -8.91 34.16 7.27
CA ASN A 153 -7.71 34.97 7.46
C ASN A 153 -6.57 34.22 8.16
N ALA A 154 -6.62 32.88 8.18
CA ALA A 154 -5.65 31.98 8.81
C ALA A 154 -5.49 32.17 10.35
N GLN A 155 -6.40 32.87 11.02
CA GLN A 155 -6.40 33.00 12.47
C GLN A 155 -6.89 31.70 13.11
N VAL A 156 -6.19 31.20 14.12
CA VAL A 156 -6.63 30.01 14.88
C VAL A 156 -7.88 30.36 15.69
N LEU A 157 -8.85 29.46 15.62
CA LEU A 157 -10.12 29.62 16.37
C LEU A 157 -10.08 28.81 17.66
N ASP A 158 -10.64 29.38 18.71
CA ASP A 158 -10.90 28.67 19.96
C ASP A 158 -12.04 27.66 19.82
N LYS A 159 -12.35 26.90 20.87
CA LYS A 159 -13.45 25.93 20.90
C LYS A 159 -14.85 26.56 20.72
N ASN A 160 -14.98 27.87 20.83
CA ASN A 160 -16.23 28.63 20.63
C ASN A 160 -16.27 29.26 19.23
N GLY A 161 -15.27 28.99 18.36
CA GLY A 161 -15.17 29.54 17.02
C GLY A 161 -14.67 31.00 16.96
N LYS A 162 -14.12 31.54 18.06
CA LYS A 162 -13.58 32.89 18.08
C LYS A 162 -12.08 32.91 17.79
N PRO A 163 -11.58 33.88 17.00
CA PRO A 163 -10.17 34.03 16.75
C PRO A 163 -9.36 34.26 18.03
N ILE A 164 -8.28 33.50 18.21
CA ILE A 164 -7.31 33.72 19.25
C ILE A 164 -6.38 34.87 18.81
N PRO A 165 -6.33 36.00 19.53
CA PRO A 165 -5.54 37.13 19.11
C PRO A 165 -4.05 36.79 18.93
N GLY A 166 -3.47 37.19 17.79
CA GLY A 166 -2.06 36.97 17.48
C GLY A 166 -1.65 35.56 17.10
N LEU A 167 -2.59 34.59 17.08
CA LEU A 167 -2.29 33.21 16.72
C LEU A 167 -2.80 32.91 15.30
N PHE A 168 -1.88 32.48 14.43
CA PHE A 168 -2.16 32.09 13.04
C PHE A 168 -1.60 30.71 12.77
N ALA A 169 -2.23 29.98 11.83
CA ALA A 169 -1.78 28.66 11.40
C ALA A 169 -2.08 28.41 9.91
N ALA A 170 -1.20 27.66 9.26
CA ALA A 170 -1.37 27.22 7.89
C ALA A 170 -0.68 25.86 7.66
N GLY A 171 -1.05 25.17 6.58
CA GLY A 171 -0.48 23.86 6.20
C GLY A 171 -1.09 22.70 6.97
N GLU A 172 -0.36 21.59 7.10
CA GLU A 172 -0.88 20.34 7.65
C GLU A 172 -1.38 20.44 9.09
N VAL A 173 -0.89 21.39 9.87
CA VAL A 173 -1.35 21.64 11.25
C VAL A 173 -2.82 22.08 11.32
N THR A 174 -3.38 22.58 10.21
CA THR A 174 -4.79 22.97 10.11
C THR A 174 -5.64 21.77 9.68
N GLY A 175 -6.78 21.58 10.36
CA GLY A 175 -7.69 20.48 10.07
C GLY A 175 -8.83 20.85 9.11
N GLY A 176 -9.57 19.81 8.69
CA GLY A 176 -10.83 19.96 7.98
C GLY A 176 -10.77 20.12 6.46
N ILE A 177 -9.60 20.37 5.88
CA ILE A 177 -9.45 20.62 4.43
C ILE A 177 -9.72 19.38 3.59
N HIS A 178 -9.26 18.22 4.05
CA HIS A 178 -9.32 16.95 3.30
C HIS A 178 -10.43 16.00 3.73
N GLY A 179 -11.28 16.39 4.69
CA GLY A 179 -12.30 15.51 5.26
C GLY A 179 -11.68 14.28 5.93
N SER A 180 -12.22 13.10 5.64
CA SER A 180 -11.76 11.83 6.25
C SER A 180 -10.73 11.07 5.41
N ASN A 181 -10.48 11.46 4.15
CA ASN A 181 -9.60 10.73 3.25
C ASN A 181 -8.93 11.63 2.21
N ARG A 182 -7.65 11.88 2.37
CA ARG A 182 -6.85 12.74 1.51
C ARG A 182 -6.39 12.01 0.23
N LEU A 183 -6.47 12.68 -0.91
CA LEU A 183 -5.80 12.23 -2.14
C LEU A 183 -4.28 12.32 -2.00
N GLY A 184 -3.56 11.38 -2.61
CA GLY A 184 -2.11 11.32 -2.53
C GLY A 184 -1.43 12.59 -3.04
N GLY A 185 -0.40 13.07 -2.31
CA GLY A 185 0.36 14.24 -2.68
C GLY A 185 -0.25 15.60 -2.31
N ASN A 186 -1.43 15.63 -1.70
CA ASN A 186 -2.16 16.86 -1.37
C ASN A 186 -2.05 17.27 0.11
N ALA A 187 -1.02 16.82 0.82
CA ALA A 187 -0.76 17.26 2.19
C ALA A 187 -0.01 18.57 2.20
#